data_366b6f4262d698bef3767211e18ca54c
#
_entry.id   366b6f4262d698bef3767211e18ca54c
#
_cell.length_a   1.000
_cell.length_b   1.000
_cell.length_c   1.000
_cell.angle_alpha   90.00
_cell.angle_beta   90.00
_cell.angle_gamma   90.00
#
_symmetry.space_group_name_H-M   'P 1'
#
loop_
_entity.id
_entity.type
_entity.pdbx_description
1 polymer ?
#
loop_
_entity_poly.entity_id
_entity_poly.type
_entity_poly.pdbx_seq_one_letter_code
_entity_poly.pdbx_strand_id
1 'polypeptide(L)'
;VRLAWHELRIFAGDAQFMPSKTHIVGYSAFGELLAWNEQHQRLMIDLPHFAVRVAEFNDSEATGTYSVAVPLFMLEFEDSFDFFEDTPQAEPLFSRARTRLGQLSLGECYGFVPALPLGGPARLDHLQRLDALTHFSFLADLGRCRLLVRPAAGAQETVLRTIGG
;
A
#
# COMPACT_ATOMS: atom_id res chain seq x y z
N VAL A 1 10.47 11.38 12.81
CA VAL A 1 10.52 9.91 13.00
C VAL A 1 10.75 9.28 11.64
N ARG A 2 11.91 8.65 11.45
CA ARG A 2 12.22 7.93 10.20
C ARG A 2 11.67 6.52 10.40
N LEU A 3 10.55 6.22 9.78
CA LEU A 3 9.99 4.86 9.81
C LEU A 3 10.98 3.92 9.11
N ALA A 4 11.28 2.78 9.74
CA ALA A 4 12.27 1.82 9.23
C ALA A 4 11.65 0.89 8.17
N TRP A 5 11.20 1.47 7.07
CA TRP A 5 10.51 0.75 6.00
C TRP A 5 11.29 -0.44 5.42
N HIS A 6 12.61 -0.42 5.55
CA HIS A 6 13.47 -1.54 5.14
C HIS A 6 13.28 -2.81 5.98
N GLU A 7 12.63 -2.69 7.13
CA GLU A 7 12.28 -3.84 7.98
C GLU A 7 11.04 -4.59 7.48
N LEU A 8 10.24 -3.96 6.59
CA LEU A 8 9.08 -4.63 6.01
C LEU A 8 9.53 -5.73 5.04
N ARG A 9 9.15 -6.97 5.33
CA ARG A 9 9.56 -8.16 4.57
C ARG A 9 8.75 -8.39 3.29
N ILE A 10 8.01 -7.39 2.81
CA ILE A 10 7.12 -7.48 1.65
C ILE A 10 7.82 -8.07 0.42
N PHE A 11 9.08 -7.70 0.22
CA PHE A 11 9.87 -8.10 -0.96
C PHE A 11 10.99 -9.07 -0.62
N ALA A 12 10.89 -9.79 0.48
CA ALA A 12 11.92 -10.73 0.89
C ALA A 12 12.18 -11.76 -0.22
N GLY A 13 13.44 -11.92 -0.62
CA GLY A 13 13.84 -12.86 -1.67
C GLY A 13 13.58 -12.42 -3.11
N ASP A 14 12.97 -11.25 -3.34
CA ASP A 14 12.69 -10.75 -4.69
C ASP A 14 13.77 -9.75 -5.16
N ALA A 15 14.58 -10.15 -6.15
CA ALA A 15 15.70 -9.36 -6.64
C ALA A 15 15.31 -8.05 -7.34
N GLN A 16 14.10 -7.97 -7.91
CA GLN A 16 13.61 -6.77 -8.61
C GLN A 16 13.10 -5.71 -7.64
N PHE A 17 12.52 -6.13 -6.50
CA PHE A 17 11.89 -5.26 -5.51
C PHE A 17 12.65 -5.16 -4.18
N MET A 18 13.90 -5.65 -4.13
CA MET A 18 14.69 -5.63 -2.89
C MET A 18 14.79 -4.21 -2.27
N PRO A 19 14.95 -4.11 -0.95
CA PRO A 19 14.99 -2.81 -0.25
C PRO A 19 16.06 -1.84 -0.75
N SER A 20 17.13 -2.33 -1.37
CA SER A 20 18.16 -1.49 -1.98
C SER A 20 17.70 -0.76 -3.26
N LYS A 21 16.62 -1.25 -3.89
CA LYS A 21 16.04 -0.70 -5.13
C LYS A 21 14.65 -0.11 -4.94
N THR A 22 14.01 -0.35 -3.79
CA THR A 22 12.63 0.09 -3.53
C THR A 22 12.58 1.00 -2.31
N HIS A 23 12.11 2.22 -2.51
CA HIS A 23 12.08 3.26 -1.51
C HIS A 23 10.63 3.63 -1.19
N ILE A 24 10.19 3.40 0.03
CA ILE A 24 8.86 3.83 0.47
C ILE A 24 8.90 5.33 0.74
N VAL A 25 8.02 6.07 0.07
CA VAL A 25 7.96 7.54 0.12
C VAL A 25 6.78 8.06 0.96
N GLY A 26 5.78 7.21 1.20
CA GLY A 26 4.62 7.57 1.99
C GLY A 26 3.70 6.40 2.27
N TYR A 27 2.65 6.65 3.04
CA TYR A 27 1.61 5.67 3.32
C TYR A 27 0.25 6.35 3.50
N SER A 28 -0.81 5.62 3.19
CA SER A 28 -2.19 6.05 3.40
C SER A 28 -2.65 5.76 4.83
N ALA A 29 -3.78 6.34 5.21
CA ALA A 29 -4.40 6.11 6.51
C ALA A 29 -4.76 4.64 6.78
N PHE A 30 -4.91 3.80 5.76
CA PHE A 30 -5.41 2.42 5.86
C PHE A 30 -4.40 1.32 5.48
N GLY A 31 -3.12 1.67 5.25
CA GLY A 31 -2.07 0.66 5.03
C GLY A 31 -1.70 0.43 3.58
N GLU A 32 -2.03 1.35 2.69
CA GLU A 32 -1.40 1.40 1.38
C GLU A 32 -0.09 2.15 1.46
N LEU A 33 0.97 1.59 0.88
CA LEU A 33 2.27 2.21 0.83
C LEU A 33 2.55 2.71 -0.59
N LEU A 34 3.08 3.92 -0.66
CA LEU A 34 3.61 4.49 -1.88
C LEU A 34 5.10 4.25 -1.91
N ALA A 35 5.57 3.64 -2.98
CA ALA A 35 6.98 3.35 -3.14
C ALA A 35 7.48 3.74 -4.53
N TRP A 36 8.77 4.01 -4.59
CA TRP A 36 9.52 4.17 -5.82
C TRP A 36 10.51 3.02 -5.96
N ASN A 37 10.48 2.34 -7.10
CA ASN A 37 11.45 1.32 -7.45
C ASN A 37 12.29 1.80 -8.62
N GLU A 38 13.59 1.56 -8.60
CA GLU A 38 14.53 2.04 -9.62
C GLU A 38 14.21 1.49 -11.02
N GLN A 39 13.66 0.27 -11.10
CA GLN A 39 13.34 -0.40 -12.36
C GLN A 39 11.88 -0.17 -12.80
N HIS A 40 10.94 -0.30 -11.86
CA HIS A 40 9.50 -0.26 -12.15
C HIS A 40 8.85 1.08 -11.80
N GLN A 41 9.66 2.04 -11.36
CA GLN A 41 9.26 3.40 -10.98
C GLN A 41 8.25 3.39 -9.83
N ARG A 42 7.02 3.73 -10.09
CA ARG A 42 5.95 3.88 -9.11
C ARG A 42 5.35 2.54 -8.71
N LEU A 43 5.29 2.29 -7.40
CA LEU A 43 4.59 1.16 -6.82
C LEU A 43 3.51 1.65 -5.86
N MET A 44 2.35 0.98 -5.89
CA MET A 44 1.36 1.01 -4.82
C MET A 44 1.32 -0.36 -4.16
N ILE A 45 1.57 -0.40 -2.85
CA ILE A 45 1.59 -1.62 -2.06
C ILE A 45 0.38 -1.59 -1.15
N ASP A 46 -0.61 -2.40 -1.46
CA ASP A 46 -1.85 -2.55 -0.72
C ASP A 46 -1.70 -3.75 0.23
N LEU A 47 -1.23 -3.47 1.45
CA LEU A 47 -0.99 -4.51 2.46
C LEU A 47 -2.27 -5.21 2.90
N PRO A 48 -3.40 -4.50 3.14
CA PRO A 48 -4.66 -5.15 3.47
C PRO A 48 -5.14 -6.20 2.47
N HIS A 49 -4.80 -6.05 1.18
CA HIS A 49 -5.24 -6.98 0.14
C HIS A 49 -4.11 -7.82 -0.47
N PHE A 50 -2.90 -7.74 0.07
CA PHE A 50 -1.71 -8.43 -0.45
C PHE A 50 -1.49 -8.17 -1.95
N ALA A 51 -1.48 -6.91 -2.34
CA ALA A 51 -1.29 -6.51 -3.72
C ALA A 51 -0.16 -5.48 -3.87
N VAL A 52 0.68 -5.66 -4.88
CA VAL A 52 1.64 -4.67 -5.33
C VAL A 52 1.28 -4.30 -6.76
N ARG A 53 0.97 -3.05 -7.00
CA ARG A 53 0.56 -2.54 -8.30
C ARG A 53 1.68 -1.73 -8.92
N VAL A 54 1.98 -2.05 -10.17
CA VAL A 54 2.90 -1.30 -11.03
C VAL A 54 2.12 -0.75 -12.23
N ALA A 55 2.46 0.47 -12.69
CA ALA A 55 1.84 1.05 -13.88
C ALA A 55 2.30 0.32 -15.15
N GLU A 56 3.61 0.08 -15.24
CA GLU A 56 4.24 -0.66 -16.33
C GLU A 56 5.26 -1.62 -15.74
N PHE A 57 5.29 -2.84 -16.26
CA PHE A 57 6.29 -3.82 -15.85
C PHE A 57 7.44 -3.82 -16.86
N ASN A 58 8.59 -3.33 -16.44
CA ASN A 58 9.80 -3.29 -17.26
C ASN A 58 10.74 -4.44 -16.88
N ASP A 59 10.93 -5.39 -17.78
CA ASP A 59 11.91 -6.48 -17.63
C ASP A 59 13.34 -6.04 -17.91
N SER A 60 13.53 -4.90 -18.59
CA SER A 60 14.85 -4.34 -18.87
C SER A 60 15.32 -3.42 -17.75
N GLU A 61 16.64 -3.45 -17.46
CA GLU A 61 17.23 -2.50 -16.52
C GLU A 61 16.97 -1.07 -16.98
N ALA A 62 16.23 -0.32 -16.17
CA ALA A 62 15.94 1.08 -16.46
C ALA A 62 17.20 1.90 -16.22
N THR A 63 17.79 2.44 -17.28
CA THR A 63 18.73 3.56 -17.19
C THR A 63 17.92 4.82 -16.91
N GLY A 64 17.51 5.02 -15.65
CA GLY A 64 16.52 6.02 -15.32
C GLY A 64 17.07 7.36 -14.90
N THR A 65 16.63 8.39 -15.57
CA THR A 65 16.59 9.75 -15.02
C THR A 65 15.43 9.81 -14.02
N TYR A 66 15.72 10.11 -12.76
CA TYR A 66 14.69 10.30 -11.73
C TYR A 66 13.73 11.42 -12.16
N SER A 67 12.50 11.08 -12.43
CA SER A 67 11.48 12.07 -12.80
C SER A 67 10.99 12.81 -11.55
N VAL A 68 10.84 14.13 -11.68
CA VAL A 68 10.26 15.05 -10.68
C VAL A 68 8.76 14.74 -10.42
N ALA A 69 8.23 13.70 -11.02
CA ALA A 69 6.81 13.34 -10.96
C ALA A 69 6.37 12.73 -9.60
N VAL A 70 7.30 12.31 -8.74
CA VAL A 70 6.94 11.73 -7.42
C VAL A 70 6.13 12.69 -6.55
N PRO A 71 6.48 14.00 -6.41
CA PRO A 71 5.67 14.93 -5.63
C PRO A 71 4.31 15.25 -6.27
N LEU A 72 4.27 15.41 -7.59
CA LEU A 72 3.01 15.65 -8.33
C LEU A 72 2.05 14.48 -8.21
N PHE A 73 2.58 13.27 -8.19
CA PHE A 73 1.86 12.04 -7.99
C PHE A 73 1.17 11.93 -6.63
N MET A 74 1.79 12.48 -5.57
CA MET A 74 1.21 12.49 -4.22
C MET A 74 0.01 13.44 -4.08
N LEU A 75 -0.14 14.43 -4.98
CA LEU A 75 -1.20 15.44 -4.93
C LEU A 75 -2.48 15.03 -5.67
N GLU A 76 -2.41 14.05 -6.58
CA GLU A 76 -3.56 13.69 -7.43
C GLU A 76 -4.53 12.67 -6.81
N PHE A 77 -4.30 12.19 -5.57
CA PHE A 77 -4.93 10.96 -5.09
C PHE A 77 -5.58 11.03 -3.69
N GLU A 78 -5.98 12.20 -3.20
CA GLU A 78 -6.63 12.26 -1.87
C GLU A 78 -7.84 11.30 -1.76
N ASP A 79 -8.65 11.17 -2.80
CA ASP A 79 -9.82 10.30 -2.82
C ASP A 79 -9.50 8.83 -3.16
N SER A 80 -8.33 8.56 -3.75
CA SER A 80 -7.95 7.21 -4.22
C SER A 80 -7.48 6.28 -3.09
N PHE A 81 -7.18 6.84 -1.93
CA PHE A 81 -6.67 6.10 -0.76
C PHE A 81 -7.72 5.88 0.32
N ASP A 82 -8.97 6.23 0.06
CA ASP A 82 -10.04 5.92 1.01
C ASP A 82 -10.41 4.45 0.92
N PHE A 83 -10.81 3.91 2.04
CA PHE A 83 -11.34 2.57 2.14
C PHE A 83 -12.85 2.63 2.17
N PHE A 84 -13.51 1.69 1.49
CA PHE A 84 -14.96 1.63 1.46
C PHE A 84 -15.48 0.54 2.38
N GLU A 85 -16.56 0.85 3.07
CA GLU A 85 -17.19 -0.08 3.99
C GLU A 85 -17.78 -1.29 3.22
N ASP A 86 -17.61 -2.49 3.78
CA ASP A 86 -18.20 -3.71 3.24
C ASP A 86 -19.71 -3.77 3.59
N THR A 87 -20.46 -2.88 2.97
CA THR A 87 -21.90 -2.73 3.08
C THR A 87 -22.50 -2.44 1.71
N PRO A 88 -23.81 -2.66 1.49
CA PRO A 88 -24.44 -2.35 0.21
C PRO A 88 -24.29 -0.90 -0.23
N GLN A 89 -24.10 0.03 0.69
CA GLN A 89 -23.91 1.46 0.42
C GLN A 89 -22.45 1.80 0.07
N ALA A 90 -21.49 0.94 0.43
CA ALA A 90 -20.07 1.13 0.22
C ALA A 90 -19.58 2.56 0.58
N GLU A 91 -19.91 3.00 1.79
CA GLU A 91 -19.58 4.35 2.25
C GLU A 91 -18.08 4.51 2.52
N PRO A 92 -17.47 5.65 2.16
CA PRO A 92 -16.06 5.92 2.44
C PRO A 92 -15.81 6.00 3.96
N LEU A 93 -14.67 5.49 4.40
CA LEU A 93 -14.37 5.31 5.83
C LEU A 93 -13.51 6.43 6.43
N PHE A 94 -12.70 7.15 5.64
CA PHE A 94 -11.68 8.04 6.19
C PHE A 94 -12.27 9.13 7.09
N SER A 95 -13.21 9.92 6.59
CA SER A 95 -13.84 11.01 7.36
C SER A 95 -14.58 10.50 8.59
N ARG A 96 -15.21 9.34 8.49
CA ARG A 96 -15.95 8.69 9.58
C ARG A 96 -15.00 8.13 10.64
N ALA A 97 -13.90 7.51 10.23
CA ALA A 97 -12.85 7.02 11.10
C ALA A 97 -12.19 8.18 11.87
N ARG A 98 -11.87 9.26 11.17
CA ARG A 98 -11.30 10.48 11.77
C ARG A 98 -12.23 11.09 12.83
N THR A 99 -13.53 11.12 12.56
CA THR A 99 -14.54 11.63 13.52
C THR A 99 -14.62 10.74 14.76
N ARG A 100 -14.59 9.43 14.58
CA ARG A 100 -14.76 8.46 15.67
C ARG A 100 -13.50 8.23 16.49
N LEU A 101 -12.35 8.10 15.83
CA LEU A 101 -11.09 7.67 16.43
C LEU A 101 -10.09 8.84 16.64
N GLY A 102 -10.40 10.01 16.09
CA GLY A 102 -9.52 11.17 16.12
C GLY A 102 -8.56 11.22 14.94
N GLN A 103 -7.86 12.34 14.81
CA GLN A 103 -6.87 12.57 13.77
C GLN A 103 -5.63 11.70 14.00
N LEU A 104 -5.07 11.14 12.92
CA LEU A 104 -3.80 10.43 12.96
C LEU A 104 -2.62 11.40 13.13
N SER A 105 -1.68 11.00 13.96
CA SER A 105 -0.34 11.59 14.00
C SER A 105 0.60 10.87 13.02
N LEU A 106 1.74 11.47 12.71
CA LEU A 106 2.77 10.79 11.93
C LEU A 106 3.21 9.52 12.67
N GLY A 107 3.19 8.39 11.98
CA GLY A 107 3.49 7.07 12.54
C GLY A 107 2.24 6.30 12.99
N GLU A 108 1.04 6.84 12.79
CA GLU A 108 -0.22 6.16 13.08
C GLU A 108 -1.00 5.82 11.80
N CYS A 109 -1.86 4.82 11.88
CA CYS A 109 -2.81 4.44 10.83
C CYS A 109 -4.14 4.00 11.44
N TYR A 110 -5.18 3.87 10.62
CA TYR A 110 -6.40 3.16 10.95
C TYR A 110 -6.27 1.72 10.45
N GLY A 111 -6.24 0.75 11.35
CA GLY A 111 -6.17 -0.66 11.02
C GLY A 111 -7.45 -1.40 11.41
N PHE A 112 -7.84 -2.38 10.62
CA PHE A 112 -8.96 -3.27 10.94
C PHE A 112 -8.55 -4.32 11.98
N VAL A 113 -9.38 -4.53 12.97
CA VAL A 113 -9.17 -5.54 14.03
C VAL A 113 -10.46 -6.37 14.18
N PRO A 114 -10.44 -7.65 13.79
CA PRO A 114 -9.31 -8.38 13.17
C PRO A 114 -8.89 -7.80 11.81
N ALA A 115 -7.63 -8.03 11.41
CA ALA A 115 -7.15 -7.58 10.11
C ALA A 115 -7.92 -8.23 8.96
N LEU A 116 -8.10 -7.52 7.82
CA LEU A 116 -8.84 -8.03 6.67
C LEU A 116 -8.33 -9.38 6.16
N PRO A 117 -6.99 -9.61 6.04
CA PRO A 117 -6.48 -10.92 5.63
C PRO A 117 -6.83 -12.08 6.59
N LEU A 118 -7.20 -11.77 7.82
CA LEU A 118 -7.65 -12.75 8.81
C LEU A 118 -9.19 -12.90 8.86
N GLY A 119 -9.89 -12.37 7.84
CA GLY A 119 -11.35 -12.41 7.77
C GLY A 119 -12.07 -11.31 8.55
N GLY A 120 -11.34 -10.28 8.98
CA GLY A 120 -11.96 -9.09 9.57
C GLY A 120 -12.83 -8.35 8.53
N PRO A 121 -13.99 -7.80 8.92
CA PRO A 121 -14.82 -7.03 8.01
C PRO A 121 -14.26 -5.62 7.83
N ALA A 122 -14.40 -5.07 6.62
CA ALA A 122 -14.09 -3.68 6.32
C ALA A 122 -15.21 -2.76 6.82
N ARG A 123 -15.27 -2.55 8.14
CA ARG A 123 -16.34 -1.79 8.79
C ARG A 123 -15.78 -0.78 9.79
N LEU A 124 -16.46 0.34 9.93
CA LEU A 124 -16.08 1.42 10.83
C LEU A 124 -15.91 0.96 12.29
N ASP A 125 -16.78 0.06 12.76
CA ASP A 125 -16.75 -0.46 14.13
C ASP A 125 -15.56 -1.41 14.41
N HIS A 126 -14.89 -1.89 13.36
CA HIS A 126 -13.67 -2.70 13.43
C HIS A 126 -12.38 -1.91 13.26
N LEU A 127 -12.46 -0.60 13.03
CA LEU A 127 -11.27 0.25 12.92
C LEU A 127 -10.74 0.64 14.29
N GLN A 128 -9.41 0.64 14.39
CA GLN A 128 -8.66 1.15 15.54
C GLN A 128 -7.51 2.02 15.06
N ARG A 129 -7.08 2.96 15.90
CA ARG A 129 -5.85 3.74 15.68
C ARG A 129 -4.67 2.94 16.20
N LEU A 130 -3.72 2.64 15.33
CA LEU A 130 -2.59 1.73 15.56
C LEU A 130 -1.27 2.43 15.18
N ASP A 131 -0.16 1.93 15.74
CA ASP A 131 1.18 2.27 15.24
C ASP A 131 1.36 1.70 13.82
N ALA A 132 1.68 2.57 12.87
CA ALA A 132 1.70 2.22 11.46
C ALA A 132 2.78 1.17 11.14
N LEU A 133 4.01 1.35 11.68
CA LEU A 133 5.10 0.41 11.38
C LEU A 133 4.80 -0.97 11.93
N THR A 134 4.32 -1.05 13.17
CA THR A 134 3.95 -2.32 13.80
C THR A 134 2.84 -3.02 13.04
N HIS A 135 1.80 -2.26 12.66
CA HIS A 135 0.66 -2.83 11.93
C HIS A 135 1.05 -3.29 10.53
N PHE A 136 1.83 -2.50 9.80
CA PHE A 136 2.26 -2.85 8.44
C PHE A 136 3.25 -4.02 8.44
N SER A 137 4.16 -4.11 9.43
CA SER A 137 5.02 -5.28 9.62
C SER A 137 4.20 -6.54 9.86
N PHE A 138 3.21 -6.44 10.74
CA PHE A 138 2.29 -7.55 10.99
C PHE A 138 1.55 -7.99 9.72
N LEU A 139 0.98 -7.05 8.93
CA LEU A 139 0.31 -7.39 7.68
C LEU A 139 1.28 -8.02 6.66
N ALA A 140 2.50 -7.49 6.54
CA ALA A 140 3.50 -8.02 5.62
C ALA A 140 3.94 -9.45 5.95
N ASP A 141 3.90 -9.84 7.23
CA ASP A 141 4.25 -11.19 7.69
C ASP A 141 3.08 -12.20 7.54
N LEU A 142 1.84 -11.73 7.31
CA LEU A 142 0.68 -12.62 7.17
C LEU A 142 0.63 -13.37 5.83
N GLY A 143 1.26 -12.84 4.77
CA GLY A 143 1.15 -13.46 3.47
C GLY A 143 2.00 -12.82 2.38
N ARG A 144 1.90 -13.40 1.18
CA ARG A 144 2.62 -12.95 0.00
C ARG A 144 1.79 -12.01 -0.84
N CYS A 145 2.41 -10.96 -1.37
CA CYS A 145 1.73 -10.03 -2.26
C CYS A 145 1.65 -10.56 -3.69
N ARG A 146 0.54 -10.27 -4.36
CA ARG A 146 0.37 -10.47 -5.80
C ARG A 146 0.91 -9.25 -6.53
N LEU A 147 1.78 -9.45 -7.50
CA LEU A 147 2.22 -8.40 -8.41
C LEU A 147 1.17 -8.21 -9.50
N LEU A 148 0.60 -7.03 -9.54
CA LEU A 148 -0.45 -6.64 -10.48
C LEU A 148 0.07 -5.56 -11.42
N VAL A 149 -0.24 -5.70 -12.70
CA VAL A 149 -0.01 -4.65 -13.71
C VAL A 149 -1.35 -4.15 -14.20
N ARG A 150 -1.49 -2.84 -14.26
CA ARG A 150 -2.58 -2.17 -14.93
C ARG A 150 -2.07 -1.64 -16.28
N PRO A 151 -2.26 -2.40 -17.39
CA PRO A 151 -1.95 -1.87 -18.70
C PRO A 151 -2.98 -0.78 -19.00
N ALA A 152 -2.58 0.31 -19.61
CA ALA A 152 -3.38 1.46 -20.09
C ALA A 152 -4.77 1.71 -19.43
N ALA A 153 -5.25 2.95 -19.46
CA ALA A 153 -6.53 3.35 -18.84
C ALA A 153 -7.72 2.49 -19.35
N GLY A 154 -8.40 1.82 -18.41
CA GLY A 154 -9.60 1.01 -18.71
C GLY A 154 -9.38 -0.49 -18.86
N ALA A 155 -8.15 -0.98 -18.90
CA ALA A 155 -7.87 -2.42 -18.91
C ALA A 155 -7.94 -3.03 -17.50
N GLN A 156 -8.29 -4.30 -17.41
CA GLN A 156 -8.32 -5.05 -16.15
C GLN A 156 -6.90 -5.28 -15.62
N GLU A 157 -6.74 -5.24 -14.30
CA GLU A 157 -5.50 -5.63 -13.65
C GLU A 157 -5.17 -7.10 -13.93
N THR A 158 -3.93 -7.36 -14.30
CA THR A 158 -3.44 -8.72 -14.55
C THR A 158 -2.45 -9.11 -13.46
N VAL A 159 -2.66 -10.28 -12.87
CA VAL A 159 -1.70 -10.88 -11.92
C VAL A 159 -0.53 -11.46 -12.71
N LEU A 160 0.67 -10.91 -12.52
CA LEU A 160 1.89 -11.46 -13.16
C LEU A 160 2.47 -12.61 -12.35
N ARG A 161 2.65 -12.42 -11.06
CA ARG A 161 3.25 -13.40 -10.15
C ARG A 161 3.00 -13.03 -8.68
N THR A 162 3.38 -13.93 -7.80
CA THR A 162 3.44 -13.67 -6.36
C THR A 162 4.86 -13.23 -5.99
N ILE A 163 4.99 -12.29 -5.05
CA ILE A 163 6.24 -11.74 -4.53
C ILE A 163 6.25 -11.77 -3.01
N GLY A 164 7.45 -11.85 -2.43
CA GLY A 164 7.63 -11.92 -0.99
C GLY A 164 7.52 -13.33 -0.41
N GLY A 165 7.83 -13.47 0.86
CA GLY A 165 7.70 -14.73 1.64
C GLY A 165 8.96 -15.24 2.23
#